data_0b46a9f74704a2f291a7f59370b29c06
#
_entry.id   0b46a9f74704a2f291a7f59370b29c06
#
_cell.length_a   1.000
_cell.length_b   1.000
_cell.length_c   1.000
_cell.angle_alpha   90.00
_cell.angle_beta   90.00
_cell.angle_gamma   90.00
#
_symmetry.space_group_name_H-M   'P 1'
#
loop_
_entity.id
_entity.type
_entity.pdbx_description
1 polymer ?
#
loop_
_entity_poly.entity_id
_entity_poly.type
_entity_poly.pdbx_seq_one_letter_code
_entity_poly.pdbx_strand_id
1 'polypeptide(L)'
;MLCFRWGLAASILLTTPASAQVAARLDAFLKQHLADIPNPGFSAVVVRGGEIIFQKGYGVEVAGTGRPMTAQSPVAIGSQTKSLTAVAMMRLVEGGAVDLDAPVVRYLPWFKTADRRGSEITIRMLLHNTSGIPSEDRGFFSQDTDESAAEREVRGLSRVPLVRAPGKSFEYSNENWTVAGAVIAAVSGVPYSTFLEREVLRPLGMTRSSTALARFPEIGALWGHYAGADGVRPAEPRFLAVALAAGSELRVTAEDMGRYLAMLLRKGRVGGEQFLSERSVRELFAPGSVTTVDMPDMGVMGGKAGYAMGWVVMEADGRTIIQHGGDAVVMGSWTVIDTVTNTAASILYNGPTLDAYRYPSKVWVVNNLLHLAAGQPLSDLGRPKELDPTRNDYELPARLLDRYVGTYLSAEGQRLTIRRDAGADRLLLDMAAGPMRYGYALDFASEASAVLRNVSGAVVTQFLVTPGGQVTGLAGGVPGGVYRKRSEAEAAKIQEARSISGRLTVQLPRRWTVRWDGDAFEARDSADSSMVVRGSVVGGGAAPPGPAAAPIRSETIGRYEWSRRTWLDGQGPATRQRIALTTALGGTGFRFDAAAPPGRLTALLRDVVVPLLTTLELGAFQAVGR
;
A
#
# COMPACT_ATOMS: atom_id res chain seq x y z
N MET A 1 -22.97 -61.85 -15.22
CA MET A 1 -23.10 -60.96 -14.02
C MET A 1 -21.79 -60.96 -13.28
N LEU A 2 -20.87 -60.06 -13.59
CA LEU A 2 -19.62 -59.87 -12.83
C LEU A 2 -19.71 -58.48 -12.14
N CYS A 3 -19.84 -58.49 -10.83
CA CYS A 3 -19.78 -57.28 -10.00
C CYS A 3 -18.33 -56.87 -9.83
N PHE A 4 -17.91 -55.72 -10.39
CA PHE A 4 -16.66 -55.06 -10.07
C PHE A 4 -16.86 -54.25 -8.79
N ARG A 5 -16.24 -54.68 -7.70
CA ARG A 5 -16.10 -53.88 -6.48
C ARG A 5 -14.94 -52.92 -6.65
N TRP A 6 -15.22 -51.63 -6.66
CA TRP A 6 -14.23 -50.56 -6.51
C TRP A 6 -13.85 -50.46 -5.03
N GLY A 7 -12.66 -50.86 -4.72
CA GLY A 7 -12.09 -50.60 -3.41
C GLY A 7 -11.54 -49.18 -3.33
N LEU A 8 -12.16 -48.31 -2.54
CA LEU A 8 -11.54 -47.04 -2.14
C LEU A 8 -10.32 -47.37 -1.26
N ALA A 9 -9.12 -47.24 -1.81
CA ALA A 9 -7.88 -47.23 -1.02
C ALA A 9 -7.79 -45.87 -0.33
N ALA A 10 -8.26 -45.78 0.90
CA ALA A 10 -7.93 -44.68 1.81
C ALA A 10 -6.44 -44.81 2.14
N SER A 11 -5.59 -43.98 1.55
CA SER A 11 -4.18 -43.85 1.93
C SER A 11 -4.11 -43.25 3.34
N ILE A 12 -4.06 -44.09 4.35
CA ILE A 12 -3.70 -43.69 5.71
C ILE A 12 -2.23 -43.30 5.65
N LEU A 13 -1.92 -42.02 5.63
CA LEU A 13 -0.58 -41.48 5.82
C LEU A 13 -0.14 -41.83 7.26
N LEU A 14 0.55 -42.96 7.41
CA LEU A 14 1.26 -43.31 8.65
C LEU A 14 2.42 -42.30 8.80
N THR A 15 2.22 -41.25 9.61
CA THR A 15 3.31 -40.35 10.00
C THR A 15 4.39 -41.15 10.73
N THR A 16 5.63 -41.10 10.22
CA THR A 16 6.77 -41.69 10.93
C THR A 16 7.00 -40.95 12.24
N PRO A 17 7.56 -41.58 13.28
CA PRO A 17 7.85 -40.92 14.57
C PRO A 17 8.61 -39.60 14.43
N ALA A 18 9.52 -39.50 13.44
CA ALA A 18 10.29 -38.30 13.16
C ALA A 18 9.41 -37.14 12.60
N SER A 19 8.43 -37.42 11.72
CA SER A 19 7.54 -36.40 11.18
C SER A 19 6.57 -35.86 12.25
N ALA A 20 6.09 -36.72 13.14
CA ALA A 20 5.26 -36.31 14.27
C ALA A 20 6.03 -35.40 15.24
N GLN A 21 7.30 -35.69 15.49
CA GLN A 21 8.16 -34.87 16.34
C GLN A 21 8.42 -33.49 15.73
N VAL A 22 8.66 -33.39 14.43
CA VAL A 22 8.81 -32.11 13.73
C VAL A 22 7.52 -31.30 13.84
N ALA A 23 6.37 -31.90 13.57
CA ALA A 23 5.07 -31.22 13.67
C ALA A 23 4.81 -30.70 15.10
N ALA A 24 5.16 -31.48 16.13
CA ALA A 24 5.01 -31.04 17.52
C ALA A 24 5.92 -29.85 17.87
N ARG A 25 7.16 -29.81 17.35
CA ARG A 25 8.10 -28.69 17.55
C ARG A 25 7.58 -27.42 16.87
N LEU A 26 7.09 -27.53 15.63
CA LEU A 26 6.47 -26.41 14.90
C LEU A 26 5.24 -25.87 15.64
N ASP A 27 4.37 -26.77 16.14
CA ASP A 27 3.17 -26.40 16.89
C ASP A 27 3.51 -25.65 18.20
N ALA A 28 4.49 -26.14 18.94
CA ALA A 28 4.95 -25.52 20.19
C ALA A 28 5.52 -24.12 19.94
N PHE A 29 6.37 -23.96 18.92
CA PHE A 29 6.94 -22.69 18.52
C PHE A 29 5.86 -21.66 18.12
N LEU A 30 4.89 -22.07 17.29
CA LEU A 30 3.82 -21.18 16.82
C LEU A 30 2.81 -20.83 17.92
N LYS A 31 2.56 -21.72 18.88
CA LYS A 31 1.77 -21.38 20.08
C LYS A 31 2.45 -20.32 20.94
N GLN A 32 3.77 -20.44 21.14
CA GLN A 32 4.54 -19.42 21.85
C GLN A 32 4.50 -18.10 21.09
N HIS A 33 4.67 -18.12 19.76
CA HIS A 33 4.58 -16.92 18.94
C HIS A 33 3.22 -16.22 19.08
N LEU A 34 2.10 -16.97 19.10
CA LEU A 34 0.78 -16.37 19.33
C LEU A 34 0.68 -15.66 20.69
N ALA A 35 1.29 -16.25 21.73
CA ALA A 35 1.29 -15.66 23.08
C ALA A 35 2.13 -14.37 23.15
N ASP A 36 3.17 -14.28 22.32
CA ASP A 36 4.11 -13.16 22.30
C ASP A 36 3.63 -11.94 21.46
N ILE A 37 2.58 -12.11 20.65
CA ILE A 37 2.12 -11.07 19.71
C ILE A 37 0.68 -10.62 20.00
N PRO A 38 0.36 -9.34 19.77
CA PRO A 38 -1.00 -8.81 19.92
C PRO A 38 -1.89 -9.03 18.66
N ASN A 39 -1.56 -9.99 17.80
CA ASN A 39 -2.35 -10.31 16.62
C ASN A 39 -3.49 -11.27 16.97
N PRO A 40 -4.74 -11.06 16.50
CA PRO A 40 -5.87 -11.92 16.83
C PRO A 40 -5.68 -13.37 16.38
N GLY A 41 -5.06 -13.58 15.23
CA GLY A 41 -4.83 -14.91 14.71
C GLY A 41 -3.94 -14.92 13.47
N PHE A 42 -3.41 -16.09 13.18
CA PHE A 42 -2.65 -16.38 11.98
C PHE A 42 -2.78 -17.85 11.59
N SER A 43 -2.41 -18.18 10.38
CA SER A 43 -2.21 -19.56 9.93
C SER A 43 -0.82 -19.73 9.33
N ALA A 44 -0.28 -20.94 9.43
CA ALA A 44 1.03 -21.27 8.91
C ALA A 44 1.00 -22.59 8.15
N VAL A 45 1.90 -22.71 7.17
CA VAL A 45 2.14 -23.92 6.39
C VAL A 45 3.64 -24.14 6.21
N VAL A 46 4.05 -25.41 6.27
CA VAL A 46 5.43 -25.84 5.98
C VAL A 46 5.37 -26.98 4.96
N VAL A 47 6.15 -26.84 3.89
CA VAL A 47 6.26 -27.80 2.79
C VAL A 47 7.71 -28.25 2.67
N ARG A 48 7.97 -29.53 2.56
CA ARG A 48 9.31 -30.10 2.35
C ARG A 48 9.28 -31.16 1.26
N GLY A 49 10.19 -31.07 0.30
CA GLY A 49 10.23 -31.99 -0.85
C GLY A 49 8.94 -31.97 -1.69
N GLY A 50 8.16 -30.88 -1.59
CA GLY A 50 6.86 -30.76 -2.23
C GLY A 50 5.69 -31.38 -1.45
N GLU A 51 5.90 -31.94 -0.24
CA GLU A 51 4.84 -32.44 0.63
C GLU A 51 4.54 -31.45 1.76
N ILE A 52 3.25 -31.20 2.03
CA ILE A 52 2.83 -30.39 3.18
C ILE A 52 3.05 -31.22 4.42
N ILE A 53 4.05 -30.85 5.24
CA ILE A 53 4.40 -31.54 6.48
C ILE A 53 3.75 -30.93 7.71
N PHE A 54 3.23 -29.69 7.58
CA PHE A 54 2.53 -28.98 8.63
C PHE A 54 1.63 -27.90 8.06
N GLN A 55 0.40 -27.79 8.59
CA GLN A 55 -0.50 -26.65 8.34
C GLN A 55 -1.45 -26.49 9.52
N LYS A 56 -1.59 -25.27 10.04
CA LYS A 56 -2.47 -24.99 11.17
C LYS A 56 -2.80 -23.50 11.31
N GLY A 57 -3.98 -23.21 11.87
CA GLY A 57 -4.36 -21.89 12.32
C GLY A 57 -4.25 -21.74 13.84
N TYR A 58 -4.09 -20.50 14.29
CA TYR A 58 -3.92 -20.11 15.69
C TYR A 58 -4.70 -18.83 15.97
N GLY A 59 -5.26 -18.72 17.18
CA GLY A 59 -6.08 -17.58 17.57
C GLY A 59 -7.45 -17.59 16.91
N VAL A 60 -7.98 -16.41 16.60
CA VAL A 60 -9.34 -16.21 16.09
C VAL A 60 -9.38 -15.47 14.76
N GLU A 61 -10.39 -15.76 13.95
CA GLU A 61 -10.61 -15.08 12.65
C GLU A 61 -11.01 -13.64 12.82
N VAL A 62 -11.83 -13.34 13.84
CA VAL A 62 -12.31 -11.99 14.15
C VAL A 62 -12.26 -11.80 15.66
N ALA A 63 -11.56 -10.76 16.11
CA ALA A 63 -11.46 -10.43 17.53
C ALA A 63 -12.87 -10.27 18.16
N GLY A 64 -13.05 -10.85 19.36
CA GLY A 64 -14.32 -10.80 20.08
C GLY A 64 -15.36 -11.84 19.67
N THR A 65 -15.16 -12.61 18.58
CA THR A 65 -16.16 -13.59 18.11
C THR A 65 -15.94 -15.02 18.61
N GLY A 66 -14.71 -15.33 19.05
CA GLY A 66 -14.32 -16.68 19.43
C GLY A 66 -14.22 -17.67 18.26
N ARG A 67 -14.48 -17.28 17.01
CA ARG A 67 -14.37 -18.14 15.82
C ARG A 67 -12.89 -18.47 15.56
N PRO A 68 -12.49 -19.77 15.60
CA PRO A 68 -11.08 -20.13 15.53
C PRO A 68 -10.50 -19.88 14.13
N MET A 69 -9.28 -19.33 14.08
CA MET A 69 -8.48 -19.28 12.86
C MET A 69 -8.02 -20.70 12.50
N THR A 70 -8.14 -21.09 11.26
CA THR A 70 -7.77 -22.42 10.74
C THR A 70 -6.81 -22.30 9.55
N ALA A 71 -6.26 -23.43 9.09
CA ALA A 71 -5.48 -23.46 7.84
C ALA A 71 -6.32 -23.15 6.60
N GLN A 72 -7.66 -23.18 6.70
CA GLN A 72 -8.62 -22.87 5.64
C GLN A 72 -9.20 -21.45 5.73
N SER A 73 -8.75 -20.62 6.65
CA SER A 73 -9.20 -19.24 6.80
C SER A 73 -8.53 -18.33 5.77
N PRO A 74 -9.25 -17.74 4.78
CA PRO A 74 -8.64 -16.96 3.71
C PRO A 74 -8.32 -15.54 4.16
N VAL A 75 -7.07 -15.13 4.03
CA VAL A 75 -6.57 -13.78 4.31
C VAL A 75 -5.91 -13.15 3.09
N ALA A 76 -5.85 -11.83 3.02
CA ALA A 76 -5.08 -11.15 1.99
C ALA A 76 -3.59 -11.34 2.23
N ILE A 77 -2.88 -11.73 1.17
CA ILE A 77 -1.43 -11.95 1.24
C ILE A 77 -0.60 -10.76 0.75
N GLY A 78 -1.26 -9.64 0.43
CA GLY A 78 -0.57 -8.45 -0.05
C GLY A 78 0.33 -8.75 -1.23
N SER A 79 1.52 -8.20 -1.23
CA SER A 79 2.48 -8.28 -2.34
C SER A 79 2.95 -9.69 -2.69
N GLN A 80 2.69 -10.72 -1.89
CA GLN A 80 2.92 -12.11 -2.32
C GLN A 80 2.02 -12.51 -3.51
N THR A 81 0.90 -11.81 -3.74
CA THR A 81 0.07 -11.94 -4.95
C THR A 81 0.91 -11.85 -6.23
N LYS A 82 1.94 -11.02 -6.23
CA LYS A 82 2.84 -10.81 -7.37
C LYS A 82 3.44 -12.10 -7.89
N SER A 83 3.80 -13.02 -7.01
CA SER A 83 4.40 -14.29 -7.40
C SER A 83 3.42 -15.18 -8.18
N LEU A 84 2.13 -15.18 -7.82
CA LEU A 84 1.10 -15.92 -8.55
C LEU A 84 0.73 -15.21 -9.86
N THR A 85 0.78 -13.87 -9.89
CA THR A 85 0.64 -13.09 -11.14
C THR A 85 1.77 -13.42 -12.12
N ALA A 86 2.99 -13.58 -11.62
CA ALA A 86 4.13 -14.02 -12.44
C ALA A 86 3.90 -15.43 -13.00
N VAL A 87 3.35 -16.37 -12.21
CA VAL A 87 2.95 -17.69 -12.71
C VAL A 87 1.87 -17.58 -13.78
N ALA A 88 0.86 -16.73 -13.59
CA ALA A 88 -0.18 -16.47 -14.60
C ALA A 88 0.43 -15.93 -15.91
N MET A 89 1.38 -15.00 -15.81
CA MET A 89 2.11 -14.49 -16.97
C MET A 89 2.92 -15.61 -17.66
N MET A 90 3.62 -16.45 -16.89
CA MET A 90 4.40 -17.55 -17.44
C MET A 90 3.54 -18.62 -18.12
N ARG A 91 2.28 -18.80 -17.72
CA ARG A 91 1.32 -19.65 -18.46
C ARG A 91 1.05 -19.11 -19.86
N LEU A 92 0.92 -17.79 -20.01
CA LEU A 92 0.78 -17.15 -21.33
C LEU A 92 2.08 -17.22 -22.15
N VAL A 93 3.23 -17.13 -21.48
CA VAL A 93 4.55 -17.28 -22.14
C VAL A 93 4.73 -18.70 -22.68
N GLU A 94 4.43 -19.73 -21.89
CA GLU A 94 4.51 -21.12 -22.33
C GLU A 94 3.50 -21.45 -23.45
N GLY A 95 2.35 -20.78 -23.42
CA GLY A 95 1.37 -20.86 -24.51
C GLY A 95 1.75 -20.06 -25.77
N GLY A 96 2.91 -19.37 -25.77
CA GLY A 96 3.39 -18.55 -26.89
C GLY A 96 2.60 -17.26 -27.14
N ALA A 97 1.66 -16.91 -26.25
CA ALA A 97 0.84 -15.71 -26.37
C ALA A 97 1.58 -14.44 -25.90
N VAL A 98 2.55 -14.57 -24.99
CA VAL A 98 3.37 -13.49 -24.47
C VAL A 98 4.84 -13.82 -24.63
N ASP A 99 5.63 -12.81 -25.02
CA ASP A 99 7.07 -12.80 -25.00
C ASP A 99 7.52 -11.83 -23.90
N LEU A 100 8.33 -12.31 -22.95
CA LEU A 100 8.80 -11.51 -21.81
C LEU A 100 9.61 -10.29 -22.25
N ASP A 101 10.33 -10.39 -23.37
CA ASP A 101 11.21 -9.33 -23.85
C ASP A 101 10.53 -8.40 -24.87
N ALA A 102 9.26 -8.67 -25.20
CA ALA A 102 8.45 -7.78 -26.01
C ALA A 102 7.99 -6.55 -25.19
N PRO A 103 7.90 -5.37 -25.84
CA PRO A 103 7.42 -4.17 -25.17
C PRO A 103 5.92 -4.28 -24.83
N VAL A 104 5.51 -3.68 -23.71
CA VAL A 104 4.12 -3.63 -23.23
C VAL A 104 3.15 -3.13 -24.31
N VAL A 105 3.57 -2.13 -25.10
CA VAL A 105 2.76 -1.56 -26.18
C VAL A 105 2.37 -2.57 -27.27
N ARG A 106 3.05 -3.71 -27.37
CA ARG A 106 2.66 -4.82 -28.26
C ARG A 106 1.32 -5.43 -27.83
N TYR A 107 1.08 -5.51 -26.54
CA TYR A 107 -0.12 -6.12 -25.93
C TYR A 107 -1.19 -5.10 -25.55
N LEU A 108 -0.73 -3.90 -25.14
CA LEU A 108 -1.56 -2.74 -24.80
C LEU A 108 -1.18 -1.56 -25.71
N PRO A 109 -1.67 -1.47 -26.96
CA PRO A 109 -1.28 -0.42 -27.91
C PRO A 109 -1.54 1.01 -27.43
N TRP A 110 -2.43 1.15 -26.45
CA TRP A 110 -2.80 2.41 -25.82
C TRP A 110 -1.95 2.74 -24.58
N PHE A 111 -1.05 1.85 -24.15
CA PHE A 111 -0.17 2.08 -22.99
C PHE A 111 0.78 3.26 -23.24
N LYS A 112 0.82 4.19 -22.30
CA LYS A 112 1.68 5.37 -22.34
C LYS A 112 2.11 5.77 -20.95
N THR A 113 3.31 6.34 -20.85
CA THR A 113 3.77 7.15 -19.70
C THR A 113 3.99 8.59 -20.18
N ALA A 114 4.19 9.53 -19.24
CA ALA A 114 4.56 10.92 -19.63
C ALA A 114 5.94 10.97 -20.32
N ASP A 115 6.78 9.98 -20.06
CA ASP A 115 8.09 9.81 -20.71
C ASP A 115 7.96 8.91 -21.94
N ARG A 116 8.52 9.35 -23.08
CA ARG A 116 8.47 8.58 -24.35
C ARG A 116 9.14 7.21 -24.22
N ARG A 117 10.12 7.06 -23.32
CA ARG A 117 10.79 5.77 -23.05
C ARG A 117 9.82 4.72 -22.47
N GLY A 118 8.63 5.09 -22.04
CA GLY A 118 7.60 4.15 -21.64
C GLY A 118 7.27 3.10 -22.71
N SER A 119 7.45 3.42 -24.01
CA SER A 119 7.26 2.46 -25.10
C SER A 119 8.34 1.36 -25.16
N GLU A 120 9.46 1.52 -24.45
CA GLU A 120 10.55 0.56 -24.36
C GLU A 120 10.37 -0.44 -23.22
N ILE A 121 9.40 -0.20 -22.33
CA ILE A 121 9.15 -1.06 -21.18
C ILE A 121 8.68 -2.44 -21.67
N THR A 122 9.42 -3.49 -21.28
CA THR A 122 9.08 -4.87 -21.62
C THR A 122 8.30 -5.54 -20.48
N ILE A 123 7.66 -6.68 -20.77
CA ILE A 123 6.99 -7.48 -19.74
C ILE A 123 7.97 -7.92 -18.66
N ARG A 124 9.17 -8.34 -19.02
CA ARG A 124 10.25 -8.68 -18.10
C ARG A 124 10.56 -7.54 -17.14
N MET A 125 10.67 -6.31 -17.66
CA MET A 125 10.97 -5.13 -16.83
C MET A 125 9.87 -4.85 -15.80
N LEU A 126 8.60 -5.11 -16.13
CA LEU A 126 7.49 -5.01 -15.16
C LEU A 126 7.68 -6.00 -14.01
N LEU A 127 7.87 -7.30 -14.35
CA LEU A 127 7.94 -8.37 -13.36
C LEU A 127 9.18 -8.30 -12.46
N HIS A 128 10.26 -7.69 -12.97
CA HIS A 128 11.51 -7.46 -12.21
C HIS A 128 11.58 -6.09 -11.53
N ASN A 129 10.52 -5.27 -11.63
CA ASN A 129 10.51 -3.90 -11.10
C ASN A 129 11.68 -3.04 -11.61
N THR A 130 11.98 -3.14 -12.91
CA THR A 130 13.03 -2.34 -13.58
C THR A 130 12.48 -1.44 -14.68
N SER A 131 11.17 -1.26 -14.73
CA SER A 131 10.49 -0.43 -15.74
C SER A 131 10.79 1.07 -15.59
N GLY A 132 11.13 1.52 -14.37
CA GLY A 132 11.26 2.92 -14.01
C GLY A 132 9.93 3.62 -13.70
N ILE A 133 8.79 2.92 -13.70
CA ILE A 133 7.51 3.44 -13.24
C ILE A 133 7.58 3.59 -11.71
N PRO A 134 7.33 4.81 -11.14
CA PRO A 134 7.33 4.99 -9.70
C PRO A 134 6.16 4.27 -9.03
N SER A 135 6.29 3.93 -7.74
CA SER A 135 5.15 3.55 -6.90
C SER A 135 4.46 4.82 -6.41
N GLU A 136 3.29 5.11 -6.94
CA GLU A 136 2.45 6.23 -6.48
C GLU A 136 1.29 5.73 -5.61
N ASP A 137 1.15 4.39 -5.52
CA ASP A 137 0.15 3.68 -4.70
C ASP A 137 -1.30 4.18 -4.90
N ARG A 138 -1.58 4.72 -6.08
CA ARG A 138 -2.89 5.30 -6.42
C ARG A 138 -4.01 4.29 -6.27
N GLY A 139 -3.75 3.05 -6.64
CA GLY A 139 -4.70 1.95 -6.54
C GLY A 139 -5.14 1.68 -5.10
N PHE A 140 -4.31 1.93 -4.09
CA PHE A 140 -4.68 1.72 -2.67
C PHE A 140 -5.82 2.63 -2.19
N PHE A 141 -6.01 3.76 -2.84
CA PHE A 141 -7.03 4.73 -2.47
C PHE A 141 -8.23 4.72 -3.43
N SER A 142 -8.17 3.92 -4.50
CA SER A 142 -9.29 3.75 -5.42
C SER A 142 -10.47 3.05 -4.73
N GLN A 143 -11.67 3.56 -4.95
CA GLN A 143 -12.92 2.94 -4.51
C GLN A 143 -13.57 2.12 -5.65
N ASP A 144 -12.82 1.94 -6.75
CA ASP A 144 -13.31 1.23 -7.92
C ASP A 144 -13.39 -0.28 -7.65
N THR A 145 -14.59 -0.83 -7.80
CA THR A 145 -14.87 -2.26 -7.54
C THR A 145 -15.16 -3.05 -8.81
N ASP A 146 -15.10 -2.41 -9.98
CA ASP A 146 -15.36 -3.06 -11.26
C ASP A 146 -14.06 -3.55 -11.95
N GLU A 147 -14.20 -4.54 -12.81
CA GLU A 147 -13.09 -5.24 -13.48
C GLU A 147 -12.26 -4.33 -14.42
N SER A 148 -12.77 -3.15 -14.81
CA SER A 148 -12.03 -2.19 -15.64
C SER A 148 -11.17 -1.21 -14.82
N ALA A 149 -11.19 -1.31 -13.48
CA ALA A 149 -10.41 -0.45 -12.61
C ALA A 149 -8.90 -0.50 -12.92
N ALA A 150 -8.36 -1.69 -13.17
CA ALA A 150 -6.95 -1.87 -13.53
C ALA A 150 -6.60 -1.14 -14.85
N GLU A 151 -7.47 -1.21 -15.87
CA GLU A 151 -7.25 -0.50 -17.12
C GLU A 151 -7.26 1.03 -16.92
N ARG A 152 -8.18 1.56 -16.11
CA ARG A 152 -8.22 2.99 -15.80
C ARG A 152 -6.94 3.47 -15.12
N GLU A 153 -6.43 2.69 -14.15
CA GLU A 153 -5.16 3.00 -13.50
C GLU A 153 -3.98 3.01 -14.49
N VAL A 154 -3.89 1.97 -15.35
CA VAL A 154 -2.84 1.89 -16.37
C VAL A 154 -2.93 3.06 -17.36
N ARG A 155 -4.12 3.47 -17.78
CA ARG A 155 -4.32 4.65 -18.64
C ARG A 155 -3.90 5.94 -17.92
N GLY A 156 -4.05 6.01 -16.60
CA GLY A 156 -3.58 7.11 -15.75
C GLY A 156 -2.07 7.32 -15.80
N LEU A 157 -1.28 6.26 -16.06
CA LEU A 157 0.18 6.34 -16.18
C LEU A 157 0.65 7.22 -17.34
N SER A 158 -0.21 7.57 -18.28
CA SER A 158 0.10 8.53 -19.36
C SER A 158 0.57 9.91 -18.86
N ARG A 159 0.36 10.22 -17.60
CA ARG A 159 0.76 11.47 -16.93
C ARG A 159 1.92 11.29 -15.96
N VAL A 160 2.38 10.05 -15.76
CA VAL A 160 3.42 9.71 -14.77
C VAL A 160 4.76 9.65 -15.47
N PRO A 161 5.73 10.49 -15.08
CA PRO A 161 7.09 10.39 -15.58
C PRO A 161 7.79 9.16 -15.01
N LEU A 162 8.73 8.61 -15.77
CA LEU A 162 9.60 7.56 -15.27
C LEU A 162 10.68 8.17 -14.36
N VAL A 163 10.87 7.56 -13.18
CA VAL A 163 11.92 7.97 -12.22
C VAL A 163 13.28 7.35 -12.56
N ARG A 164 13.29 6.30 -13.39
CA ARG A 164 14.49 5.61 -13.89
C ARG A 164 14.34 5.32 -15.38
N ALA A 165 15.44 5.14 -16.06
CA ALA A 165 15.41 4.61 -17.42
C ALA A 165 15.01 3.13 -17.41
N PRO A 166 14.14 2.66 -18.32
CA PRO A 166 13.73 1.27 -18.40
C PRO A 166 14.92 0.31 -18.46
N GLY A 167 14.88 -0.75 -17.68
CA GLY A 167 15.89 -1.80 -17.60
C GLY A 167 17.21 -1.43 -16.88
N LYS A 168 17.34 -0.22 -16.29
CA LYS A 168 18.62 0.24 -15.71
C LYS A 168 18.79 -0.04 -14.23
N SER A 169 17.74 0.04 -13.47
CA SER A 169 17.80 -0.17 -12.02
C SER A 169 16.47 -0.62 -11.44
N PHE A 170 16.56 -1.24 -10.30
CA PHE A 170 15.40 -1.64 -9.52
C PHE A 170 14.67 -0.41 -8.96
N GLU A 171 13.34 -0.42 -9.12
CA GLU A 171 12.41 0.52 -8.48
C GLU A 171 11.12 -0.23 -8.18
N TYR A 172 10.88 -0.57 -6.91
CA TYR A 172 9.67 -1.30 -6.55
C TYR A 172 8.43 -0.45 -6.85
N SER A 173 7.51 -1.02 -7.62
CA SER A 173 6.28 -0.32 -8.01
C SER A 173 5.11 -1.29 -8.11
N ASN A 174 4.02 -0.97 -7.43
CA ASN A 174 2.77 -1.71 -7.51
C ASN A 174 2.11 -1.53 -8.89
N GLU A 175 2.32 -0.39 -9.53
CA GLU A 175 1.83 -0.07 -10.87
C GLU A 175 2.36 -1.03 -11.93
N ASN A 176 3.59 -1.53 -11.79
CA ASN A 176 4.12 -2.57 -12.68
C ASN A 176 3.22 -3.80 -12.72
N TRP A 177 2.69 -4.21 -11.59
CA TRP A 177 1.83 -5.40 -11.46
C TRP A 177 0.41 -5.13 -11.93
N THR A 178 -0.09 -3.89 -11.78
CA THR A 178 -1.35 -3.46 -12.40
C THR A 178 -1.24 -3.52 -13.93
N VAL A 179 -0.13 -3.05 -14.51
CA VAL A 179 0.14 -3.19 -15.95
C VAL A 179 0.23 -4.65 -16.36
N ALA A 180 0.94 -5.50 -15.60
CA ALA A 180 1.02 -6.94 -15.88
C ALA A 180 -0.35 -7.61 -15.85
N GLY A 181 -1.21 -7.26 -14.88
CA GLY A 181 -2.60 -7.72 -14.82
C GLY A 181 -3.43 -7.30 -16.04
N ALA A 182 -3.26 -6.05 -16.48
CA ALA A 182 -3.93 -5.55 -17.68
C ALA A 182 -3.44 -6.27 -18.96
N VAL A 183 -2.15 -6.58 -19.05
CA VAL A 183 -1.62 -7.41 -20.17
C VAL A 183 -2.23 -8.80 -20.15
N ILE A 184 -2.29 -9.46 -18.98
CA ILE A 184 -2.93 -10.79 -18.85
C ILE A 184 -4.38 -10.72 -19.33
N ALA A 185 -5.15 -9.73 -18.90
CA ALA A 185 -6.54 -9.57 -19.30
C ALA A 185 -6.69 -9.33 -20.80
N ALA A 186 -5.87 -8.44 -21.38
CA ALA A 186 -5.93 -8.11 -22.81
C ALA A 186 -5.56 -9.30 -23.69
N VAL A 187 -4.53 -10.08 -23.33
CA VAL A 187 -4.06 -11.23 -24.11
C VAL A 187 -5.02 -12.41 -23.97
N SER A 188 -5.57 -12.65 -22.80
CA SER A 188 -6.47 -13.77 -22.53
C SER A 188 -7.92 -13.53 -22.97
N GLY A 189 -8.31 -12.25 -23.17
CA GLY A 189 -9.68 -11.84 -23.49
C GLY A 189 -10.68 -11.99 -22.33
N VAL A 190 -10.20 -12.24 -21.11
CA VAL A 190 -11.02 -12.32 -19.90
C VAL A 190 -10.42 -11.49 -18.76
N PRO A 191 -11.21 -11.07 -17.74
CA PRO A 191 -10.67 -10.36 -16.59
C PRO A 191 -9.49 -11.10 -15.94
N TYR A 192 -8.54 -10.35 -15.38
CA TYR A 192 -7.38 -10.91 -14.68
C TYR A 192 -7.78 -11.92 -13.60
N SER A 193 -8.78 -11.58 -12.79
CA SER A 193 -9.30 -12.45 -11.73
C SER A 193 -9.78 -13.80 -12.25
N THR A 194 -10.52 -13.78 -13.37
CA THR A 194 -11.02 -14.97 -14.06
C THR A 194 -9.87 -15.80 -14.63
N PHE A 195 -8.88 -15.15 -15.26
CA PHE A 195 -7.72 -15.86 -15.80
C PHE A 195 -6.91 -16.53 -14.70
N LEU A 196 -6.59 -15.79 -13.62
CA LEU A 196 -5.85 -16.31 -12.49
C LEU A 196 -6.56 -17.53 -11.89
N GLU A 197 -7.87 -17.43 -11.68
CA GLU A 197 -8.65 -18.53 -11.14
C GLU A 197 -8.62 -19.76 -12.03
N ARG A 198 -8.88 -19.59 -13.34
CA ARG A 198 -8.98 -20.69 -14.29
C ARG A 198 -7.65 -21.36 -14.59
N GLU A 199 -6.59 -20.57 -14.80
CA GLU A 199 -5.31 -21.04 -15.32
C GLU A 199 -4.26 -21.30 -14.23
N VAL A 200 -4.50 -20.80 -13.00
CA VAL A 200 -3.53 -20.97 -11.89
C VAL A 200 -4.19 -21.62 -10.67
N LEU A 201 -5.19 -20.95 -10.08
CA LEU A 201 -5.69 -21.39 -8.76
C LEU A 201 -6.38 -22.76 -8.83
N ARG A 202 -7.30 -22.97 -9.78
CA ARG A 202 -8.00 -24.25 -9.93
C ARG A 202 -7.07 -25.43 -10.29
N PRO A 203 -6.14 -25.31 -11.26
CA PRO A 203 -5.20 -26.38 -11.56
C PRO A 203 -4.29 -26.73 -10.38
N LEU A 204 -3.97 -25.76 -9.51
CA LEU A 204 -3.22 -26.00 -8.26
C LEU A 204 -4.08 -26.55 -7.13
N GLY A 205 -5.41 -26.67 -7.31
CA GLY A 205 -6.33 -27.07 -6.26
C GLY A 205 -6.57 -25.98 -5.20
N MET A 206 -6.26 -24.71 -5.50
CA MET A 206 -6.43 -23.56 -4.59
C MET A 206 -7.88 -23.05 -4.64
N THR A 207 -8.81 -23.87 -4.20
CA THR A 207 -10.25 -23.66 -4.38
C THR A 207 -10.84 -22.59 -3.44
N ARG A 208 -10.13 -22.24 -2.38
CA ARG A 208 -10.52 -21.21 -1.41
C ARG A 208 -9.66 -19.94 -1.52
N SER A 209 -9.20 -19.68 -2.73
CA SER A 209 -8.40 -18.50 -3.05
C SER A 209 -9.03 -17.73 -4.20
N SER A 210 -9.02 -16.39 -4.13
CA SER A 210 -9.53 -15.54 -5.21
C SER A 210 -9.05 -14.09 -5.05
N THR A 211 -8.98 -13.37 -6.19
CA THR A 211 -8.90 -11.90 -6.26
C THR A 211 -10.24 -11.27 -6.63
N ALA A 212 -11.23 -12.08 -7.04
CA ALA A 212 -12.54 -11.60 -7.45
C ALA A 212 -13.41 -11.28 -6.22
N LEU A 213 -13.84 -10.03 -6.07
CA LEU A 213 -14.69 -9.58 -4.97
C LEU A 213 -15.97 -10.39 -4.83
N ALA A 214 -16.58 -10.77 -5.96
CA ALA A 214 -17.81 -11.56 -5.98
C ALA A 214 -17.64 -12.94 -5.31
N ARG A 215 -16.40 -13.48 -5.29
CA ARG A 215 -16.07 -14.76 -4.67
C ARG A 215 -15.78 -14.68 -3.17
N PHE A 216 -15.52 -13.48 -2.62
CA PHE A 216 -15.10 -13.33 -1.22
C PHE A 216 -16.11 -13.88 -0.21
N PRO A 217 -17.43 -13.64 -0.34
CA PRO A 217 -18.40 -14.27 0.55
C PRO A 217 -18.42 -15.81 0.45
N GLU A 218 -18.28 -16.34 -0.75
CA GLU A 218 -18.29 -17.80 -1.02
C GLU A 218 -17.10 -18.51 -0.37
N ILE A 219 -15.89 -17.95 -0.48
CA ILE A 219 -14.70 -18.53 0.13
C ILE A 219 -14.56 -18.21 1.62
N GLY A 220 -15.40 -17.32 2.17
CA GLY A 220 -15.32 -16.87 3.55
C GLY A 220 -14.13 -15.95 3.81
N ALA A 221 -13.80 -15.08 2.86
CA ALA A 221 -12.64 -14.16 2.96
C ALA A 221 -12.72 -13.27 4.21
N LEU A 222 -11.60 -13.17 4.93
CA LEU A 222 -11.51 -12.32 6.11
C LEU A 222 -11.20 -10.86 5.73
N TRP A 223 -11.59 -9.94 6.60
CA TRP A 223 -11.39 -8.49 6.40
C TRP A 223 -10.24 -7.93 7.25
N GLY A 224 -9.71 -8.74 8.17
CA GLY A 224 -8.56 -8.38 8.99
C GLY A 224 -8.88 -7.45 10.15
N HIS A 225 -7.86 -6.77 10.66
CA HIS A 225 -7.95 -5.91 11.84
C HIS A 225 -7.11 -4.66 11.68
N TYR A 226 -7.59 -3.54 12.22
CA TYR A 226 -6.81 -2.32 12.38
C TYR A 226 -5.98 -2.39 13.66
N ALA A 227 -4.76 -1.85 13.57
CA ALA A 227 -3.95 -1.57 14.76
C ALA A 227 -4.36 -0.24 15.38
N GLY A 228 -4.45 -0.21 16.71
CA GLY A 228 -4.61 1.00 17.50
C GLY A 228 -3.65 0.99 18.69
N ALA A 229 -3.48 2.12 19.34
CA ALA A 229 -2.71 2.20 20.58
C ALA A 229 -3.32 1.33 21.69
N ASP A 230 -4.64 1.15 21.65
CA ASP A 230 -5.42 0.37 22.62
C ASP A 230 -5.60 -1.11 22.19
N GLY A 231 -4.90 -1.55 21.16
CA GLY A 231 -4.98 -2.91 20.63
C GLY A 231 -5.53 -3.00 19.20
N VAL A 232 -6.03 -4.19 18.84
CA VAL A 232 -6.57 -4.46 17.50
C VAL A 232 -8.10 -4.44 17.51
N ARG A 233 -8.68 -3.95 16.42
CA ARG A 233 -10.13 -3.90 16.18
C ARG A 233 -10.44 -4.52 14.82
N PRO A 234 -11.57 -5.26 14.68
CA PRO A 234 -11.99 -5.77 13.39
C PRO A 234 -12.09 -4.65 12.34
N ALA A 235 -11.59 -4.92 11.15
CA ALA A 235 -11.77 -4.04 10.02
C ALA A 235 -13.16 -4.26 9.41
N GLU A 236 -13.79 -3.16 8.98
CA GLU A 236 -14.99 -3.24 8.17
C GLU A 236 -14.67 -3.78 6.78
N PRO A 237 -15.64 -4.45 6.11
CA PRO A 237 -15.48 -4.82 4.72
C PRO A 237 -15.19 -3.58 3.86
N ARG A 238 -13.94 -3.43 3.47
CA ARG A 238 -13.49 -2.37 2.56
C ARG A 238 -12.59 -3.01 1.53
N PHE A 239 -12.86 -2.68 0.30
CA PHE A 239 -12.11 -3.22 -0.82
C PHE A 239 -10.88 -2.35 -1.01
N LEU A 240 -9.72 -2.96 -0.90
CA LEU A 240 -8.57 -2.47 -1.61
C LEU A 240 -8.90 -2.62 -3.08
N ALA A 241 -8.54 -1.67 -3.91
CA ALA A 241 -9.07 -1.54 -5.25
C ALA A 241 -8.86 -2.79 -6.10
N VAL A 242 -9.87 -3.18 -6.86
CA VAL A 242 -9.75 -4.18 -7.94
C VAL A 242 -8.58 -3.85 -8.88
N ALA A 243 -8.23 -2.57 -9.03
CA ALA A 243 -7.03 -2.14 -9.74
C ALA A 243 -5.73 -2.80 -9.26
N LEU A 244 -5.62 -3.12 -7.97
CA LEU A 244 -4.45 -3.78 -7.39
C LEU A 244 -4.56 -5.32 -7.34
N ALA A 245 -5.59 -5.90 -7.94
CA ALA A 245 -5.82 -7.35 -7.88
C ALA A 245 -4.57 -8.16 -8.22
N ALA A 246 -3.82 -7.76 -9.25
CA ALA A 246 -2.60 -8.43 -9.69
C ALA A 246 -1.38 -8.17 -8.79
N GLY A 247 -1.41 -7.17 -7.94
CA GLY A 247 -0.29 -6.75 -7.08
C GLY A 247 -0.44 -7.12 -5.61
N SER A 248 -1.68 -7.20 -5.06
CA SER A 248 -1.85 -7.27 -3.60
C SER A 248 -3.17 -7.88 -3.08
N GLU A 249 -4.15 -8.20 -3.94
CA GLU A 249 -5.50 -8.48 -3.45
C GLU A 249 -5.88 -9.97 -3.36
N LEU A 250 -4.96 -10.89 -3.57
CA LEU A 250 -5.28 -12.31 -3.45
C LEU A 250 -5.62 -12.68 -2.00
N ARG A 251 -6.82 -13.19 -1.80
CA ARG A 251 -7.20 -13.91 -0.59
C ARG A 251 -6.79 -15.36 -0.74
N VAL A 252 -6.05 -15.89 0.23
CA VAL A 252 -5.53 -17.26 0.16
C VAL A 252 -5.56 -17.91 1.54
N THR A 253 -5.73 -19.22 1.59
CA THR A 253 -5.60 -20.03 2.81
C THR A 253 -4.17 -20.57 2.96
N ALA A 254 -3.75 -20.92 4.19
CA ALA A 254 -2.46 -21.59 4.39
C ALA A 254 -2.39 -22.92 3.65
N GLU A 255 -3.51 -23.64 3.57
CA GLU A 255 -3.60 -24.90 2.82
C GLU A 255 -3.36 -24.68 1.32
N ASP A 256 -4.00 -23.68 0.71
CA ASP A 256 -3.83 -23.36 -0.71
C ASP A 256 -2.41 -22.81 -0.99
N MET A 257 -1.86 -22.00 -0.08
CA MET A 257 -0.46 -21.58 -0.15
C MET A 257 0.49 -22.78 -0.12
N GLY A 258 0.20 -23.79 0.70
CA GLY A 258 0.96 -25.04 0.73
C GLY A 258 0.96 -25.77 -0.60
N ARG A 259 -0.18 -25.82 -1.31
CA ARG A 259 -0.27 -26.39 -2.68
C ARG A 259 0.58 -25.63 -3.69
N TYR A 260 0.53 -24.31 -3.63
CA TYR A 260 1.36 -23.43 -4.47
C TYR A 260 2.86 -23.68 -4.22
N LEU A 261 3.28 -23.69 -2.97
CA LEU A 261 4.68 -23.95 -2.60
C LEU A 261 5.12 -25.35 -2.97
N ALA A 262 4.26 -26.35 -2.83
CA ALA A 262 4.53 -27.72 -3.25
C ALA A 262 4.80 -27.81 -4.77
N MET A 263 4.03 -27.10 -5.58
CA MET A 263 4.27 -27.00 -7.02
C MET A 263 5.63 -26.40 -7.33
N LEU A 264 6.03 -25.32 -6.65
CA LEU A 264 7.33 -24.66 -6.86
C LEU A 264 8.49 -25.62 -6.47
N LEU A 265 8.42 -26.26 -5.30
CA LEU A 265 9.44 -27.20 -4.83
C LEU A 265 9.52 -28.47 -5.70
N ARG A 266 8.43 -28.86 -6.36
CA ARG A 266 8.40 -29.94 -7.35
C ARG A 266 8.71 -29.45 -8.77
N LYS A 267 9.32 -28.28 -8.90
CA LYS A 267 9.76 -27.71 -10.18
C LYS A 267 8.62 -27.62 -11.21
N GLY A 268 7.47 -27.17 -10.75
CA GLY A 268 6.29 -26.95 -11.59
C GLY A 268 5.36 -28.15 -11.75
N ARG A 269 5.52 -29.25 -11.02
CA ARG A 269 4.68 -30.45 -11.13
C ARG A 269 3.53 -30.44 -10.11
N VAL A 270 2.36 -30.85 -10.58
CA VAL A 270 1.13 -31.01 -9.78
C VAL A 270 0.53 -32.37 -10.10
N GLY A 271 0.31 -33.20 -9.08
CA GLY A 271 -0.31 -34.53 -9.28
C GLY A 271 0.43 -35.46 -10.25
N GLY A 272 1.72 -35.21 -10.49
CA GLY A 272 2.53 -35.97 -11.47
C GLY A 272 2.60 -35.32 -12.86
N GLU A 273 1.73 -34.35 -13.18
CA GLU A 273 1.72 -33.63 -14.45
C GLU A 273 2.57 -32.34 -14.36
N GLN A 274 3.13 -31.91 -15.50
CA GLN A 274 3.86 -30.66 -15.58
C GLN A 274 2.87 -29.50 -15.79
N PHE A 275 2.61 -28.74 -14.75
CA PHE A 275 1.76 -27.54 -14.77
C PHE A 275 2.53 -26.33 -15.33
N LEU A 276 3.77 -26.15 -14.92
CA LEU A 276 4.70 -25.12 -15.41
C LEU A 276 6.06 -25.76 -15.63
N SER A 277 6.72 -25.51 -16.75
CA SER A 277 8.01 -26.15 -17.06
C SER A 277 9.08 -25.82 -16.01
N GLU A 278 10.06 -26.73 -15.80
CA GLU A 278 11.19 -26.44 -14.92
C GLU A 278 11.97 -25.19 -15.37
N ARG A 279 12.00 -24.91 -16.67
CA ARG A 279 12.60 -23.70 -17.22
C ARG A 279 11.86 -22.47 -16.70
N SER A 280 10.55 -22.45 -16.76
CA SER A 280 9.72 -21.34 -16.28
C SER A 280 9.84 -21.15 -14.77
N VAL A 281 9.91 -22.23 -14.00
CA VAL A 281 10.15 -22.11 -12.54
C VAL A 281 11.51 -21.50 -12.25
N ARG A 282 12.57 -21.90 -12.98
CA ARG A 282 13.88 -21.25 -12.84
C ARG A 282 13.84 -19.77 -13.23
N GLU A 283 13.11 -19.42 -14.28
CA GLU A 283 12.93 -18.05 -14.74
C GLU A 283 12.20 -17.18 -13.67
N LEU A 284 11.20 -17.73 -12.99
CA LEU A 284 10.51 -17.04 -11.88
C LEU A 284 11.47 -16.61 -10.78
N PHE A 285 12.56 -17.35 -10.54
CA PHE A 285 13.54 -17.09 -9.50
C PHE A 285 14.84 -16.44 -10.01
N ALA A 286 14.97 -16.21 -11.30
CA ALA A 286 16.15 -15.54 -11.87
C ALA A 286 16.09 -14.03 -11.58
N PRO A 287 17.03 -13.44 -10.82
CA PRO A 287 17.00 -12.02 -10.52
C PRO A 287 17.25 -11.19 -11.77
N GLY A 288 16.41 -10.18 -12.00
CA GLY A 288 16.56 -9.24 -13.13
C GLY A 288 17.55 -8.11 -12.86
N SER A 289 17.79 -7.83 -11.60
CA SER A 289 18.80 -6.87 -11.14
C SER A 289 19.32 -7.30 -9.79
N VAL A 290 20.62 -7.23 -9.60
CA VAL A 290 21.24 -7.42 -8.29
C VAL A 290 21.46 -6.04 -7.68
N THR A 291 20.88 -5.82 -6.52
CA THR A 291 21.13 -4.61 -5.72
C THR A 291 21.92 -4.99 -4.48
N THR A 292 22.86 -4.13 -4.09
CA THR A 292 23.54 -4.21 -2.80
C THR A 292 22.81 -3.35 -1.76
N VAL A 293 21.48 -3.32 -1.81
CA VAL A 293 20.68 -2.42 -0.98
C VAL A 293 20.18 -3.21 0.23
N ASP A 294 20.35 -2.62 1.42
CA ASP A 294 19.56 -3.00 2.57
C ASP A 294 18.10 -2.71 2.24
N MET A 295 17.29 -3.75 2.16
CA MET A 295 15.84 -3.66 2.05
C MET A 295 15.23 -4.27 3.32
N PRO A 296 15.30 -3.58 4.46
CA PRO A 296 14.85 -4.14 5.74
C PRO A 296 13.38 -4.51 5.71
N ASP A 297 12.56 -3.73 5.00
CA ASP A 297 11.13 -4.02 4.81
C ASP A 297 10.87 -5.28 3.97
N MET A 298 11.87 -5.73 3.20
CA MET A 298 11.84 -6.97 2.44
C MET A 298 12.69 -8.08 3.09
N GLY A 299 13.10 -7.91 4.36
CA GLY A 299 13.87 -8.90 5.09
C GLY A 299 15.32 -9.06 4.62
N VAL A 300 15.84 -8.10 3.86
CA VAL A 300 17.24 -8.08 3.41
C VAL A 300 18.05 -7.21 4.35
N MET A 301 18.92 -7.84 5.12
CA MET A 301 19.82 -7.19 6.07
C MET A 301 21.26 -7.51 5.69
N GLY A 302 21.97 -6.53 5.14
CA GLY A 302 23.42 -6.61 4.94
C GLY A 302 23.90 -7.65 3.91
N GLY A 303 23.25 -7.75 2.75
CA GLY A 303 23.62 -8.75 1.75
C GLY A 303 23.41 -8.31 0.30
N LYS A 304 23.81 -9.19 -0.64
CA LYS A 304 23.42 -9.07 -2.04
C LYS A 304 22.05 -9.71 -2.22
N ALA A 305 21.08 -8.92 -2.64
CA ALA A 305 19.78 -9.42 -3.01
C ALA A 305 19.43 -8.99 -4.44
N GLY A 306 18.63 -9.81 -5.11
CA GLY A 306 18.08 -9.47 -6.41
C GLY A 306 16.56 -9.63 -6.38
N TYR A 307 15.85 -8.80 -7.14
CA TYR A 307 14.42 -8.97 -7.35
C TYR A 307 14.18 -9.79 -8.61
N ALA A 308 13.51 -10.91 -8.42
CA ALA A 308 13.04 -11.81 -9.48
C ALA A 308 11.55 -11.53 -9.78
N MET A 309 10.85 -12.44 -10.42
CA MET A 309 9.45 -12.22 -10.79
C MET A 309 8.51 -12.41 -9.58
N GLY A 310 8.36 -11.36 -8.78
CA GLY A 310 7.55 -11.38 -7.55
C GLY A 310 8.25 -12.06 -6.37
N TRP A 311 9.58 -12.19 -6.42
CA TRP A 311 10.39 -12.79 -5.37
C TRP A 311 11.67 -11.98 -5.13
N VAL A 312 12.12 -11.94 -3.90
CA VAL A 312 13.45 -11.51 -3.52
C VAL A 312 14.33 -12.74 -3.40
N VAL A 313 15.45 -12.75 -4.09
CA VAL A 313 16.44 -13.83 -4.05
C VAL A 313 17.69 -13.31 -3.39
N MET A 314 18.13 -13.96 -2.33
CA MET A 314 19.29 -13.54 -1.55
C MET A 314 20.18 -14.72 -1.17
N GLU A 315 21.45 -14.44 -0.98
CA GLU A 315 22.41 -15.39 -0.42
C GLU A 315 22.54 -15.11 1.10
N ALA A 316 22.24 -16.11 1.91
CA ALA A 316 22.35 -16.04 3.36
C ALA A 316 22.91 -17.37 3.90
N ASP A 317 23.95 -17.32 4.73
CA ASP A 317 24.60 -18.48 5.33
C ASP A 317 25.00 -19.59 4.34
N GLY A 318 25.47 -19.18 3.14
CA GLY A 318 25.85 -20.09 2.06
C GLY A 318 24.68 -20.81 1.37
N ARG A 319 23.45 -20.29 1.54
CA ARG A 319 22.22 -20.83 0.95
C ARG A 319 21.51 -19.75 0.12
N THR A 320 20.90 -20.19 -0.97
CA THR A 320 19.99 -19.32 -1.73
C THR A 320 18.62 -19.36 -1.08
N ILE A 321 18.21 -18.22 -0.55
CA ILE A 321 16.89 -18.00 0.06
C ILE A 321 16.04 -17.18 -0.90
N ILE A 322 14.84 -17.66 -1.16
CA ILE A 322 13.84 -16.99 -1.98
C ILE A 322 12.68 -16.60 -1.08
N GLN A 323 12.34 -15.32 -1.05
CA GLN A 323 11.33 -14.84 -0.11
C GLN A 323 10.51 -13.69 -0.69
N HIS A 324 9.33 -13.48 -0.14
CA HIS A 324 8.57 -12.25 -0.31
C HIS A 324 7.59 -12.08 0.84
N GLY A 325 7.44 -10.86 1.30
CA GLY A 325 6.39 -10.47 2.23
C GLY A 325 5.19 -9.87 1.52
N GLY A 326 4.13 -9.70 2.26
CA GLY A 326 2.97 -8.97 1.80
C GLY A 326 2.27 -8.28 2.96
N ASP A 327 1.93 -7.02 2.73
CA ASP A 327 1.17 -6.21 3.66
C ASP A 327 -0.07 -5.66 2.93
N ALA A 328 -1.21 -5.94 3.49
CA ALA A 328 -2.52 -5.50 3.01
C ALA A 328 -3.20 -4.66 4.10
N VAL A 329 -2.48 -3.69 4.66
CA VAL A 329 -2.89 -2.72 5.70
C VAL A 329 -3.43 -3.36 6.97
N VAL A 330 -4.40 -4.26 6.84
CA VAL A 330 -5.15 -4.92 7.94
C VAL A 330 -4.83 -6.42 8.04
N MET A 331 -3.94 -6.92 7.21
CA MET A 331 -3.48 -8.29 7.13
C MET A 331 -2.04 -8.32 6.64
N GLY A 332 -1.32 -9.40 6.93
CA GLY A 332 0.06 -9.53 6.48
C GLY A 332 0.45 -10.97 6.22
N SER A 333 1.54 -11.16 5.50
CA SER A 333 2.06 -12.47 5.18
C SER A 333 3.57 -12.46 4.97
N TRP A 334 4.18 -13.64 5.08
CA TRP A 334 5.58 -13.84 4.70
C TRP A 334 5.80 -15.27 4.24
N THR A 335 6.55 -15.44 3.15
CA THR A 335 6.93 -16.75 2.62
C THR A 335 8.43 -16.80 2.38
N VAL A 336 9.04 -17.92 2.73
CA VAL A 336 10.45 -18.21 2.49
C VAL A 336 10.58 -19.60 1.89
N ILE A 337 11.46 -19.74 0.89
CA ILE A 337 11.86 -20.99 0.26
C ILE A 337 13.38 -21.12 0.43
N ASP A 338 13.81 -22.21 1.04
CA ASP A 338 15.21 -22.63 1.09
C ASP A 338 15.44 -23.70 0.00
N THR A 339 16.22 -23.34 -1.00
CA THR A 339 16.47 -24.22 -2.15
C THR A 339 17.39 -25.38 -1.83
N VAL A 340 18.23 -25.26 -0.79
CA VAL A 340 19.18 -26.31 -0.39
C VAL A 340 18.47 -27.43 0.35
N THR A 341 17.60 -27.09 1.32
CA THR A 341 16.83 -28.09 2.08
C THR A 341 15.56 -28.51 1.35
N ASN A 342 15.25 -27.90 0.21
CA ASN A 342 14.01 -28.07 -0.54
C ASN A 342 12.78 -27.93 0.36
N THR A 343 12.78 -26.87 1.18
CA THR A 343 11.75 -26.59 2.18
C THR A 343 11.20 -25.18 1.98
N ALA A 344 9.90 -25.02 2.14
CA ALA A 344 9.25 -23.72 2.11
C ALA A 344 8.32 -23.56 3.32
N ALA A 345 8.17 -22.33 3.79
CA ALA A 345 7.22 -22.02 4.86
C ALA A 345 6.52 -20.69 4.56
N SER A 346 5.28 -20.59 4.99
CA SER A 346 4.49 -19.36 4.91
C SER A 346 3.69 -19.15 6.18
N ILE A 347 3.54 -17.86 6.56
CA ILE A 347 2.66 -17.42 7.64
C ILE A 347 1.73 -16.33 7.11
N LEU A 348 0.45 -16.42 7.49
CA LEU A 348 -0.62 -15.54 7.04
C LEU A 348 -1.33 -14.95 8.25
N TYR A 349 -1.24 -13.64 8.46
CA TYR A 349 -1.83 -12.93 9.60
C TYR A 349 -3.15 -12.27 9.22
N ASN A 350 -4.15 -12.39 10.07
CA ASN A 350 -5.41 -11.66 9.92
C ASN A 350 -5.42 -10.29 10.61
N GLY A 351 -4.27 -9.80 10.99
CA GLY A 351 -4.03 -8.49 11.57
C GLY A 351 -2.87 -7.78 10.90
N PRO A 352 -2.58 -6.55 11.33
CA PRO A 352 -1.54 -5.73 10.74
C PRO A 352 -0.14 -6.32 10.96
N THR A 353 0.80 -5.86 10.15
CA THR A 353 2.21 -6.21 10.27
C THR A 353 2.73 -5.91 11.67
N LEU A 354 3.51 -6.83 12.22
CA LEU A 354 4.07 -6.74 13.55
C LEU A 354 5.32 -5.86 13.57
N ASP A 355 5.50 -5.13 14.67
CA ASP A 355 6.70 -4.34 14.93
C ASP A 355 7.94 -5.25 15.01
N ALA A 356 8.84 -5.08 14.04
CA ALA A 356 10.07 -5.85 13.97
C ALA A 356 11.05 -5.57 15.13
N TYR A 357 10.84 -4.49 15.88
CA TYR A 357 11.68 -4.11 17.02
C TYR A 357 11.15 -4.63 18.36
N ARG A 358 9.86 -4.83 18.46
CA ARG A 358 9.21 -5.23 19.72
C ARG A 358 8.79 -6.68 19.76
N TYR A 359 8.39 -7.25 18.62
CA TYR A 359 7.86 -8.59 18.49
C TYR A 359 8.68 -9.43 17.51
N PRO A 360 8.70 -10.76 17.66
CA PRO A 360 9.31 -11.62 16.65
C PRO A 360 8.78 -11.29 15.27
N SER A 361 9.65 -10.81 14.38
CA SER A 361 9.24 -10.43 13.04
C SER A 361 8.72 -11.63 12.25
N LYS A 362 7.80 -11.41 11.32
CA LYS A 362 7.33 -12.45 10.41
C LYS A 362 8.47 -13.15 9.67
N VAL A 363 9.56 -12.43 9.38
CA VAL A 363 10.80 -12.97 8.79
C VAL A 363 11.45 -13.99 9.70
N TRP A 364 11.66 -13.63 10.97
CA TRP A 364 12.26 -14.52 11.98
C TRP A 364 11.41 -15.77 12.20
N VAL A 365 10.09 -15.60 12.28
CA VAL A 365 9.17 -16.74 12.51
C VAL A 365 9.27 -17.72 11.35
N VAL A 366 9.17 -17.27 10.10
CA VAL A 366 9.15 -18.16 8.93
C VAL A 366 10.52 -18.83 8.73
N ASN A 367 11.64 -18.12 8.93
CA ASN A 367 12.96 -18.72 8.91
C ASN A 367 13.09 -19.83 9.96
N ASN A 368 12.55 -19.64 11.16
CA ASN A 368 12.57 -20.66 12.19
C ASN A 368 11.64 -21.85 11.91
N LEU A 369 10.57 -21.65 11.15
CA LEU A 369 9.80 -22.80 10.65
C LEU A 369 10.65 -23.68 9.72
N LEU A 370 11.50 -23.10 8.85
CA LEU A 370 12.42 -23.88 8.01
C LEU A 370 13.49 -24.61 8.84
N HIS A 371 14.11 -23.93 9.81
CA HIS A 371 15.10 -24.55 10.71
C HIS A 371 14.51 -25.70 11.50
N LEU A 372 13.34 -25.50 12.09
CA LEU A 372 12.64 -26.54 12.86
C LEU A 372 12.24 -27.74 11.97
N ALA A 373 11.79 -27.45 10.74
CA ALA A 373 11.47 -28.49 9.76
C ALA A 373 12.70 -29.31 9.36
N ALA A 374 13.89 -28.67 9.28
CA ALA A 374 15.15 -29.33 9.01
C ALA A 374 15.76 -30.02 10.25
N GLY A 375 15.12 -29.96 11.41
CA GLY A 375 15.66 -30.52 12.67
C GLY A 375 16.76 -29.66 13.30
N GLN A 376 16.97 -28.46 12.82
CA GLN A 376 18.01 -27.50 13.26
C GLN A 376 17.55 -26.70 14.50
N PRO A 377 18.49 -26.08 15.25
CA PRO A 377 18.16 -25.14 16.30
C PRO A 377 17.54 -23.87 15.71
N LEU A 378 16.93 -23.02 16.55
CA LEU A 378 16.42 -21.71 16.14
C LEU A 378 17.58 -20.83 15.65
N SER A 379 17.26 -20.05 14.63
CA SER A 379 18.15 -19.02 14.04
C SER A 379 17.79 -17.65 14.57
N ASP A 380 18.78 -16.77 14.67
CA ASP A 380 18.57 -15.35 14.99
C ASP A 380 18.31 -14.49 13.73
N LEU A 381 18.33 -15.08 12.53
CA LEU A 381 18.06 -14.37 11.28
C LEU A 381 16.65 -13.76 11.29
N GLY A 382 16.59 -12.44 11.20
CA GLY A 382 15.34 -11.69 11.30
C GLY A 382 14.79 -11.54 12.72
N ARG A 383 15.55 -11.98 13.76
CA ARG A 383 15.20 -11.69 15.15
C ARG A 383 15.33 -10.19 15.40
N PRO A 384 14.36 -9.57 16.06
CA PRO A 384 14.52 -8.20 16.50
C PRO A 384 15.80 -8.08 17.33
N LYS A 385 16.68 -7.16 16.96
CA LYS A 385 17.82 -6.85 17.79
C LYS A 385 17.29 -6.30 19.10
N GLU A 386 17.86 -6.74 20.21
CA GLU A 386 17.51 -6.21 21.56
C GLU A 386 17.71 -4.69 21.67
N LEU A 387 18.46 -4.13 20.73
CA LEU A 387 18.62 -2.70 20.56
C LEU A 387 17.46 -2.16 19.73
N ASP A 388 16.35 -1.85 20.38
CA ASP A 388 15.43 -0.84 19.86
C ASP A 388 16.20 0.50 19.86
N PRO A 389 16.65 1.00 18.69
CA PRO A 389 17.41 2.27 18.65
C PRO A 389 16.56 3.45 19.12
N THR A 390 15.25 3.22 19.32
CA THR A 390 14.28 4.19 19.79
C THR A 390 13.92 3.95 21.27
N ARG A 391 14.40 2.87 21.89
CA ARG A 391 14.27 2.66 23.32
C ARG A 391 15.28 3.55 24.03
N ASN A 392 14.77 4.56 24.65
CA ASN A 392 15.54 5.42 25.53
C ASN A 392 14.82 5.52 26.87
N ASP A 393 15.57 5.87 27.88
CA ASP A 393 15.06 6.06 29.23
C ASP A 393 14.48 7.49 29.43
N TYR A 394 14.21 8.22 28.32
CA TYR A 394 13.64 9.55 28.42
C TYR A 394 12.14 9.46 28.67
N GLU A 395 11.72 9.94 29.79
CA GLU A 395 10.32 10.14 30.12
C GLU A 395 9.97 11.62 29.98
N LEU A 396 8.99 11.93 29.10
CA LEU A 396 8.49 13.30 29.00
C LEU A 396 7.77 13.64 30.32
N PRO A 397 8.23 14.70 31.04
CA PRO A 397 7.59 15.08 32.31
C PRO A 397 6.08 15.31 32.12
N ALA A 398 5.26 14.74 33.00
CA ALA A 398 3.79 14.79 32.92
C ALA A 398 3.23 16.21 32.74
N ARG A 399 3.89 17.23 33.35
CA ARG A 399 3.54 18.66 33.19
C ARG A 399 3.71 19.19 31.77
N LEU A 400 4.47 18.50 30.91
CA LEU A 400 4.72 18.93 29.53
C LEU A 400 3.75 18.27 28.52
N LEU A 401 3.07 17.19 28.89
CA LEU A 401 2.21 16.42 27.99
C LEU A 401 1.15 17.30 27.30
N ASP A 402 0.55 18.24 28.03
CA ASP A 402 -0.51 19.11 27.47
C ASP A 402 0.00 20.05 26.37
N ARG A 403 1.31 20.28 26.28
CA ARG A 403 1.89 21.06 25.17
C ARG A 403 1.69 20.39 23.82
N TYR A 404 1.58 19.06 23.78
CA TYR A 404 1.46 18.26 22.56
C TYR A 404 0.00 17.98 22.20
N VAL A 405 -0.91 18.00 23.18
CA VAL A 405 -2.34 17.74 22.95
C VAL A 405 -2.93 18.74 21.96
N GLY A 406 -3.71 18.27 21.01
CA GLY A 406 -4.41 19.11 20.05
C GLY A 406 -4.57 18.49 18.67
N THR A 407 -5.08 19.30 17.76
CA THR A 407 -5.29 18.94 16.36
C THR A 407 -4.16 19.49 15.49
N TYR A 408 -3.65 18.64 14.62
CA TYR A 408 -2.58 18.94 13.67
C TYR A 408 -3.09 18.73 12.26
N LEU A 409 -2.83 19.68 11.36
CA LEU A 409 -3.25 19.64 9.96
C LEU A 409 -2.04 19.71 9.06
N SER A 410 -1.96 18.79 8.07
CA SER A 410 -0.99 18.89 6.98
C SER A 410 -1.39 19.98 5.98
N ALA A 411 -0.49 20.30 5.06
CA ALA A 411 -0.78 21.22 3.96
C ALA A 411 -1.89 20.66 3.05
N GLU A 412 -1.97 19.33 2.92
CA GLU A 412 -2.98 18.60 2.16
C GLU A 412 -4.28 18.40 2.94
N GLY A 413 -4.37 18.93 4.16
CA GLY A 413 -5.56 18.88 5.00
C GLY A 413 -5.80 17.58 5.74
N GLN A 414 -4.83 16.68 5.75
CA GLN A 414 -4.92 15.50 6.60
C GLN A 414 -4.92 15.93 8.07
N ARG A 415 -5.75 15.25 8.86
CA ARG A 415 -5.91 15.57 10.28
C ARG A 415 -5.30 14.49 11.15
N LEU A 416 -4.45 14.92 12.11
CA LEU A 416 -4.00 14.13 13.24
C LEU A 416 -4.56 14.73 14.52
N THR A 417 -4.83 13.88 15.51
CA THR A 417 -5.23 14.33 16.84
C THR A 417 -4.32 13.68 17.87
N ILE A 418 -3.68 14.50 18.69
CA ILE A 418 -2.92 14.02 19.86
C ILE A 418 -3.79 14.29 21.09
N ARG A 419 -4.02 13.24 21.87
CA ARG A 419 -4.80 13.28 23.11
C ARG A 419 -4.09 12.57 24.25
N ARG A 420 -4.49 12.86 25.48
CA ARG A 420 -4.06 12.05 26.63
C ARG A 420 -4.74 10.69 26.61
N ASP A 421 -4.02 9.68 27.03
CA ASP A 421 -4.59 8.37 27.33
C ASP A 421 -5.36 8.45 28.66
N ALA A 422 -6.60 7.97 28.66
CA ALA A 422 -7.41 7.95 29.86
C ALA A 422 -6.83 6.93 30.87
N GLY A 423 -6.23 7.41 31.94
CA GLY A 423 -5.69 6.58 33.01
C GLY A 423 -4.17 6.27 32.91
N ALA A 424 -3.47 6.88 31.96
CA ALA A 424 -2.00 6.76 31.86
C ALA A 424 -1.34 8.11 31.55
N ASP A 425 -0.11 8.31 32.07
CA ASP A 425 0.70 9.49 31.76
C ASP A 425 1.39 9.37 30.40
N ARG A 426 0.60 9.13 29.35
CA ARG A 426 1.10 9.06 27.98
C ARG A 426 0.17 9.74 26.99
N LEU A 427 0.67 9.97 25.78
CA LEU A 427 -0.08 10.55 24.68
C LEU A 427 -0.38 9.51 23.62
N LEU A 428 -1.55 9.65 23.00
CA LEU A 428 -1.98 8.87 21.84
C LEU A 428 -2.16 9.81 20.65
N LEU A 429 -1.66 9.39 19.48
CA LEU A 429 -1.87 10.06 18.21
C LEU A 429 -2.85 9.24 17.38
N ASP A 430 -3.98 9.82 17.04
CA ASP A 430 -4.99 9.24 16.16
C ASP A 430 -4.90 9.86 14.77
N MET A 431 -4.87 9.02 13.75
CA MET A 431 -4.79 9.40 12.35
C MET A 431 -5.89 8.72 11.54
N ALA A 432 -6.50 9.49 10.62
CA ALA A 432 -7.37 8.95 9.59
C ALA A 432 -6.74 9.19 8.22
N ALA A 433 -6.50 8.14 7.45
CA ALA A 433 -6.05 8.20 6.07
C ALA A 433 -7.14 7.55 5.20
N GLY A 434 -7.97 8.38 4.56
CA GLY A 434 -9.16 7.90 3.87
C GLY A 434 -10.08 7.11 4.81
N PRO A 435 -10.41 5.87 4.46
CA PRO A 435 -11.20 4.97 5.31
C PRO A 435 -10.42 4.37 6.49
N MET A 436 -9.10 4.47 6.49
CA MET A 436 -8.25 3.84 7.49
C MET A 436 -8.17 4.68 8.76
N ARG A 437 -8.05 4.00 9.90
CA ARG A 437 -7.84 4.61 11.21
C ARG A 437 -6.63 3.96 11.86
N TYR A 438 -5.67 4.78 12.25
CA TYR A 438 -4.47 4.35 12.97
C TYR A 438 -4.43 5.04 14.33
N GLY A 439 -4.00 4.32 15.34
CA GLY A 439 -3.70 4.87 16.65
C GLY A 439 -2.26 4.52 17.03
N TYR A 440 -1.53 5.49 17.51
CA TYR A 440 -0.14 5.32 17.95
C TYR A 440 0.01 5.80 19.37
N ALA A 441 0.74 5.03 20.19
CA ALA A 441 1.29 5.56 21.42
C ALA A 441 2.54 6.40 21.09
N LEU A 442 2.74 7.47 21.82
CA LEU A 442 3.88 8.37 21.67
C LEU A 442 4.90 8.08 22.78
N ASP A 443 6.03 7.46 22.39
CA ASP A 443 7.17 7.25 23.29
C ASP A 443 8.23 8.31 22.99
N PHE A 444 8.40 9.27 23.89
CA PHE A 444 9.30 10.39 23.66
C PHE A 444 10.77 10.00 23.83
N ALA A 445 11.59 10.43 22.89
CA ALA A 445 13.05 10.34 22.92
C ALA A 445 13.69 11.65 23.38
N SER A 446 12.96 12.74 23.28
CA SER A 446 13.27 14.09 23.76
C SER A 446 12.01 14.95 23.70
N GLU A 447 12.05 16.21 24.15
CA GLU A 447 10.93 17.15 23.93
C GLU A 447 10.62 17.39 22.44
N ALA A 448 11.56 17.13 21.54
CA ALA A 448 11.38 17.36 20.11
C ALA A 448 11.25 16.08 19.28
N SER A 449 11.36 14.91 19.87
CA SER A 449 11.34 13.64 19.14
C SER A 449 10.55 12.59 19.90
N ALA A 450 9.68 11.88 19.18
CA ALA A 450 8.96 10.73 19.72
C ALA A 450 8.90 9.59 18.71
N VAL A 451 8.77 8.39 19.23
CA VAL A 451 8.46 7.18 18.46
C VAL A 451 6.96 6.98 18.50
N LEU A 452 6.35 6.93 17.32
CA LEU A 452 4.95 6.57 17.15
C LEU A 452 4.84 5.04 17.13
N ARG A 453 4.23 4.45 18.15
CA ARG A 453 4.08 3.01 18.28
C ARG A 453 2.62 2.60 18.18
N ASN A 454 2.38 1.56 17.41
CA ASN A 454 1.15 0.78 17.46
C ASN A 454 1.50 -0.72 17.46
N VAL A 455 0.49 -1.58 17.45
CA VAL A 455 0.70 -3.03 17.49
C VAL A 455 1.35 -3.59 16.21
N SER A 456 1.44 -2.80 15.16
CA SER A 456 2.00 -3.24 13.86
C SER A 456 3.33 -2.58 13.50
N GLY A 457 3.78 -1.57 14.22
CA GLY A 457 5.04 -0.91 13.89
C GLY A 457 5.39 0.29 14.75
N ALA A 458 6.59 0.81 14.51
CA ALA A 458 7.13 1.99 15.16
C ALA A 458 7.84 2.89 14.14
N VAL A 459 7.54 4.18 14.16
CA VAL A 459 8.17 5.18 13.31
C VAL A 459 8.54 6.42 14.12
N VAL A 460 9.65 7.06 13.75
CA VAL A 460 10.13 8.27 14.45
C VAL A 460 9.44 9.50 13.86
N THR A 461 8.91 10.36 14.73
CA THR A 461 8.43 11.70 14.37
C THR A 461 9.20 12.79 15.10
N GLN A 462 9.29 13.96 14.49
CA GLN A 462 9.92 15.14 15.06
C GLN A 462 8.86 16.20 15.36
N PHE A 463 8.81 16.69 16.57
CA PHE A 463 7.98 17.83 16.94
C PHE A 463 8.68 19.15 16.64
N LEU A 464 7.95 20.08 16.07
CA LEU A 464 8.42 21.43 15.82
C LEU A 464 8.21 22.24 17.10
N VAL A 465 9.26 22.38 17.89
CA VAL A 465 9.24 23.06 19.18
C VAL A 465 9.98 24.41 19.06
N THR A 466 9.35 25.50 19.50
CA THR A 466 10.00 26.82 19.54
C THR A 466 11.04 26.90 20.69
N PRO A 467 11.96 27.86 20.66
CA PRO A 467 12.88 28.08 21.80
C PRO A 467 12.18 28.30 23.14
N GLY A 468 10.94 28.80 23.11
CA GLY A 468 10.09 28.95 24.32
C GLY A 468 9.34 27.67 24.73
N GLY A 469 9.62 26.52 24.11
CA GLY A 469 9.02 25.22 24.44
C GLY A 469 7.60 25.03 23.93
N GLN A 470 7.09 25.88 23.01
CA GLN A 470 5.77 25.72 22.41
C GLN A 470 5.83 24.74 21.24
N VAL A 471 4.97 23.73 21.24
CA VAL A 471 4.80 22.79 20.13
C VAL A 471 3.93 23.42 19.05
N THR A 472 4.49 23.60 17.86
CA THR A 472 3.84 24.27 16.72
C THR A 472 3.48 23.31 15.57
N GLY A 473 3.98 22.08 15.63
CA GLY A 473 3.73 21.08 14.59
C GLY A 473 4.49 19.79 14.83
N LEU A 474 4.40 18.89 13.84
CA LEU A 474 5.22 17.68 13.77
C LEU A 474 5.57 17.36 12.30
N ALA A 475 6.65 16.58 12.11
CA ALA A 475 7.14 16.17 10.80
C ALA A 475 7.77 14.78 10.84
N GLY A 476 7.66 14.03 9.75
CA GLY A 476 8.19 12.67 9.62
C GLY A 476 7.37 11.63 10.37
N GLY A 477 7.53 10.38 9.98
CA GLY A 477 6.86 9.24 10.61
C GLY A 477 5.35 9.13 10.35
N VAL A 478 4.76 10.09 9.66
CA VAL A 478 3.34 10.10 9.29
C VAL A 478 3.20 10.51 7.83
N PRO A 479 2.25 9.92 7.06
CA PRO A 479 1.96 10.36 5.70
C PRO A 479 1.61 11.85 5.64
N GLY A 480 1.96 12.55 4.55
CA GLY A 480 1.60 13.95 4.36
C GLY A 480 2.62 14.98 4.88
N GLY A 481 3.79 14.53 5.33
CA GLY A 481 4.95 15.42 5.58
C GLY A 481 4.84 16.24 6.85
N VAL A 482 4.66 17.57 6.74
CA VAL A 482 4.66 18.50 7.89
C VAL A 482 3.23 18.84 8.30
N TYR A 483 2.92 18.63 9.56
CA TYR A 483 1.65 19.01 10.18
C TYR A 483 1.85 20.23 11.10
N ARG A 484 0.94 21.18 11.01
CA ARG A 484 0.92 22.36 11.88
C ARG A 484 -0.15 22.21 12.95
N LYS A 485 0.23 22.46 14.20
CA LYS A 485 -0.71 22.50 15.31
C LYS A 485 -1.69 23.65 15.14
N ARG A 486 -2.98 23.36 15.33
CA ARG A 486 -4.07 24.33 15.26
C ARG A 486 -4.89 24.29 16.53
N SER A 487 -5.42 25.42 16.95
CA SER A 487 -6.44 25.42 17.99
C SER A 487 -7.70 24.70 17.49
N GLU A 488 -8.48 24.12 18.39
CA GLU A 488 -9.75 23.50 18.02
C GLU A 488 -10.66 24.48 17.30
N ALA A 489 -10.66 25.75 17.71
CA ALA A 489 -11.41 26.81 17.08
C ALA A 489 -10.95 27.09 15.64
N GLU A 490 -9.65 26.97 15.34
CA GLU A 490 -9.12 27.09 13.98
C GLU A 490 -9.41 25.85 13.15
N ALA A 491 -9.21 24.65 13.70
CA ALA A 491 -9.51 23.39 13.05
C ALA A 491 -11.02 23.23 12.76
N ALA A 492 -11.86 23.70 13.66
CA ALA A 492 -13.31 23.72 13.48
C ALA A 492 -13.81 24.73 12.43
N LYS A 493 -12.98 25.72 12.08
CA LYS A 493 -13.32 26.72 11.04
C LYS A 493 -13.08 26.23 9.62
N ILE A 494 -12.44 25.09 9.43
CA ILE A 494 -12.13 24.52 8.12
C ILE A 494 -13.20 23.47 7.77
N GLN A 495 -13.77 23.59 6.59
CA GLN A 495 -14.65 22.61 5.99
C GLN A 495 -14.05 22.06 4.70
N GLU A 496 -14.26 20.79 4.46
CA GLU A 496 -13.93 20.14 3.20
C GLU A 496 -15.16 20.18 2.28
N ALA A 497 -14.97 20.64 1.06
CA ALA A 497 -16.00 20.60 0.03
C ALA A 497 -15.46 19.84 -1.19
N ARG A 498 -16.27 18.92 -1.72
CA ARG A 498 -15.92 18.08 -2.87
C ARG A 498 -16.78 18.37 -4.07
N SER A 499 -16.23 18.30 -5.29
CA SER A 499 -17.01 18.33 -6.51
C SER A 499 -17.92 17.10 -6.63
N ILE A 500 -18.98 17.22 -7.44
CA ILE A 500 -19.92 16.10 -7.69
C ILE A 500 -19.21 14.89 -8.27
N SER A 501 -18.19 15.09 -9.09
CA SER A 501 -17.36 14.03 -9.65
C SER A 501 -16.37 13.41 -8.64
N GLY A 502 -16.20 14.03 -7.45
CA GLY A 502 -15.17 13.67 -6.48
C GLY A 502 -13.73 14.01 -6.91
N ARG A 503 -13.54 14.61 -8.09
CA ARG A 503 -12.22 14.90 -8.67
C ARG A 503 -11.52 16.11 -8.07
N LEU A 504 -12.26 17.00 -7.47
CA LEU A 504 -11.74 18.21 -6.86
C LEU A 504 -12.20 18.30 -5.42
N THR A 505 -11.25 18.33 -4.51
CA THR A 505 -11.48 18.56 -3.09
C THR A 505 -10.83 19.89 -2.70
N VAL A 506 -11.55 20.73 -2.00
CA VAL A 506 -11.06 22.02 -1.51
C VAL A 506 -11.34 22.16 -0.02
N GLN A 507 -10.42 22.76 0.71
CA GLN A 507 -10.60 23.12 2.10
C GLN A 507 -10.81 24.63 2.24
N LEU A 508 -11.89 25.00 2.89
CA LEU A 508 -12.30 26.38 3.06
C LEU A 508 -12.76 26.64 4.50
N PRO A 509 -12.63 27.86 5.01
CA PRO A 509 -13.22 28.21 6.29
C PRO A 509 -14.73 27.93 6.27
N ARG A 510 -15.29 27.36 7.36
CA ARG A 510 -16.73 26.98 7.45
C ARG A 510 -17.71 28.11 7.19
N ARG A 511 -17.29 29.34 7.39
CA ARG A 511 -18.11 30.52 7.08
C ARG A 511 -18.26 30.79 5.58
N TRP A 512 -17.54 30.03 4.70
CA TRP A 512 -17.63 30.17 3.27
C TRP A 512 -18.69 29.25 2.68
N THR A 513 -19.55 29.79 1.82
CA THR A 513 -20.55 29.02 1.07
C THR A 513 -19.94 28.60 -0.25
N VAL A 514 -20.05 27.33 -0.59
CA VAL A 514 -19.50 26.78 -1.83
C VAL A 514 -20.62 26.34 -2.75
N ARG A 515 -20.56 26.76 -4.00
CA ARG A 515 -21.43 26.30 -5.08
C ARG A 515 -20.58 25.60 -6.14
N TRP A 516 -21.00 24.43 -6.53
CA TRP A 516 -20.35 23.63 -7.54
C TRP A 516 -21.12 23.65 -8.86
N ASP A 517 -20.38 23.70 -9.98
CA ASP A 517 -20.86 23.50 -11.33
C ASP A 517 -19.88 22.54 -12.02
N GLY A 518 -20.20 21.24 -12.02
CA GLY A 518 -19.28 20.19 -12.41
C GLY A 518 -18.00 20.19 -11.57
N ASP A 519 -16.86 20.36 -12.22
CA ASP A 519 -15.53 20.49 -11.61
C ASP A 519 -15.08 21.96 -11.47
N ALA A 520 -16.00 22.91 -11.55
CA ALA A 520 -15.79 24.30 -11.21
C ALA A 520 -16.52 24.65 -9.90
N PHE A 521 -15.97 25.58 -9.13
CA PHE A 521 -16.63 26.06 -7.93
C PHE A 521 -16.53 27.58 -7.78
N GLU A 522 -17.51 28.13 -7.08
CA GLU A 522 -17.48 29.48 -6.54
C GLU A 522 -17.69 29.41 -5.02
N ALA A 523 -16.77 29.98 -4.28
CA ALA A 523 -16.87 30.10 -2.82
C ALA A 523 -16.98 31.58 -2.44
N ARG A 524 -17.90 31.89 -1.52
CA ARG A 524 -18.13 33.23 -0.98
C ARG A 524 -18.05 33.22 0.54
N ASP A 525 -17.40 34.25 1.10
CA ASP A 525 -17.41 34.48 2.54
C ASP A 525 -18.83 34.94 2.96
N SER A 526 -19.46 34.23 3.91
CA SER A 526 -20.79 34.59 4.40
C SER A 526 -20.79 35.89 5.23
N ALA A 527 -19.65 36.28 5.78
CA ALA A 527 -19.50 37.54 6.53
C ALA A 527 -19.17 38.73 5.63
N ASP A 528 -18.60 38.49 4.44
CA ASP A 528 -18.27 39.53 3.45
C ASP A 528 -18.41 38.95 2.03
N SER A 529 -19.62 39.05 1.49
CA SER A 529 -19.96 38.52 0.16
C SER A 529 -19.15 39.13 -1.00
N SER A 530 -18.40 40.19 -0.73
CA SER A 530 -17.48 40.78 -1.71
C SER A 530 -16.17 39.99 -1.86
N MET A 531 -15.86 39.10 -0.93
CA MET A 531 -14.76 38.16 -1.01
C MET A 531 -15.21 36.88 -1.72
N VAL A 532 -14.63 36.63 -2.88
CA VAL A 532 -15.00 35.48 -3.74
C VAL A 532 -13.75 34.78 -4.21
N VAL A 533 -13.82 33.47 -4.20
CA VAL A 533 -12.81 32.56 -4.78
C VAL A 533 -13.50 31.64 -5.77
N ARG A 534 -12.95 31.50 -6.96
CA ARG A 534 -13.41 30.59 -8.01
C ARG A 534 -12.29 29.66 -8.44
N GLY A 535 -12.62 28.43 -8.66
CA GLY A 535 -11.69 27.47 -9.26
C GLY A 535 -12.35 26.75 -10.42
N SER A 536 -11.60 26.48 -11.47
CA SER A 536 -12.06 25.72 -12.62
C SER A 536 -10.93 25.00 -13.32
N VAL A 537 -11.29 23.91 -13.99
CA VAL A 537 -10.40 23.20 -14.92
C VAL A 537 -10.37 23.96 -16.23
N VAL A 538 -9.17 24.16 -16.79
CA VAL A 538 -8.94 24.83 -18.06
C VAL A 538 -7.96 24.04 -18.92
N GLY A 539 -7.86 24.38 -20.22
CA GLY A 539 -6.83 23.79 -21.08
C GLY A 539 -5.41 24.13 -20.60
N GLY A 540 -4.48 23.18 -20.72
CA GLY A 540 -3.08 23.37 -20.30
C GLY A 540 -2.41 24.51 -21.06
N GLY A 541 -1.59 25.31 -20.37
CA GLY A 541 -0.85 26.44 -20.95
C GLY A 541 -1.63 27.76 -21.06
N ALA A 542 -2.87 27.83 -20.52
CA ALA A 542 -3.62 29.08 -20.46
C ALA A 542 -2.92 30.09 -19.54
N ALA A 543 -2.68 31.30 -20.07
CA ALA A 543 -2.18 32.40 -19.24
C ALA A 543 -3.27 32.86 -18.26
N PRO A 544 -2.90 33.36 -17.05
CA PRO A 544 -3.87 33.89 -16.12
C PRO A 544 -4.63 35.08 -16.74
N PRO A 545 -5.98 35.13 -16.58
CA PRO A 545 -6.79 36.21 -17.11
C PRO A 545 -6.43 37.56 -16.46
N GLY A 546 -6.84 38.64 -17.11
CA GLY A 546 -6.65 39.98 -16.63
C GLY A 546 -6.11 40.90 -17.73
N PRO A 547 -5.99 42.20 -17.46
CA PRO A 547 -5.47 43.15 -18.42
C PRO A 547 -4.07 42.77 -18.90
N ALA A 548 -3.81 42.91 -20.21
CA ALA A 548 -2.52 42.54 -20.81
C ALA A 548 -1.34 43.31 -20.18
N ALA A 549 -1.57 44.52 -19.69
CA ALA A 549 -0.57 45.35 -19.02
C ALA A 549 -0.20 44.87 -17.58
N ALA A 550 -1.00 44.00 -16.95
CA ALA A 550 -0.68 43.50 -15.65
C ALA A 550 0.41 42.40 -15.74
N PRO A 551 1.52 42.52 -15.00
CA PRO A 551 2.64 41.61 -15.11
C PRO A 551 2.24 40.19 -14.64
N ILE A 552 2.76 39.17 -15.32
CA ILE A 552 2.68 37.77 -14.91
C ILE A 552 3.92 37.46 -14.04
N ARG A 553 3.71 36.84 -12.90
CA ARG A 553 4.77 36.35 -12.03
C ARG A 553 4.60 34.82 -11.84
N SER A 554 5.70 34.11 -11.80
CA SER A 554 5.70 32.69 -11.39
C SER A 554 5.96 32.57 -9.90
N GLU A 555 5.25 31.70 -9.24
CA GLU A 555 5.46 31.37 -7.83
C GLU A 555 5.11 29.91 -7.57
N THR A 556 5.82 29.26 -6.65
CA THR A 556 5.52 27.90 -6.20
C THR A 556 4.55 27.98 -5.04
N ILE A 557 3.39 27.33 -5.15
CA ILE A 557 2.41 27.20 -4.08
C ILE A 557 2.08 25.72 -3.93
N GLY A 558 2.36 25.16 -2.76
CA GLY A 558 2.28 23.70 -2.58
C GLY A 558 3.31 22.99 -3.47
N ARG A 559 2.83 21.99 -4.22
CA ARG A 559 3.67 21.21 -5.17
C ARG A 559 3.58 21.70 -6.62
N TYR A 560 2.95 22.82 -6.88
CA TYR A 560 2.69 23.32 -8.23
C TYR A 560 3.34 24.68 -8.46
N GLU A 561 3.83 24.86 -9.69
CA GLU A 561 4.23 26.19 -10.22
C GLU A 561 3.01 26.89 -10.77
N TRP A 562 2.77 28.12 -10.31
CA TRP A 562 1.64 28.93 -10.67
C TRP A 562 2.08 30.20 -11.40
N SER A 563 1.39 30.52 -12.50
CA SER A 563 1.48 31.82 -13.13
C SER A 563 0.43 32.75 -12.55
N ARG A 564 0.85 33.85 -11.96
CA ARG A 564 0.01 34.81 -11.26
C ARG A 564 -0.10 36.14 -11.97
N ARG A 565 -1.31 36.68 -12.04
CA ARG A 565 -1.58 38.07 -12.44
C ARG A 565 -2.44 38.73 -11.39
N THR A 566 -2.13 39.99 -11.03
CA THR A 566 -2.89 40.77 -10.06
C THR A 566 -3.23 42.15 -10.67
N TRP A 567 -4.47 42.60 -10.50
CA TRP A 567 -4.93 43.91 -11.02
C TRP A 567 -6.08 44.45 -10.17
N LEU A 568 -6.39 45.75 -10.40
CA LEU A 568 -7.60 46.38 -9.89
C LEU A 568 -8.70 46.33 -10.95
N ASP A 569 -9.93 46.04 -10.53
CA ASP A 569 -11.12 45.95 -11.38
C ASP A 569 -12.22 46.80 -10.79
N GLY A 570 -12.83 47.65 -11.63
CA GLY A 570 -13.85 48.62 -11.23
C GLY A 570 -13.29 50.00 -10.87
N GLN A 571 -14.18 50.94 -10.56
CA GLN A 571 -13.88 52.32 -10.16
C GLN A 571 -14.66 52.73 -8.90
N GLY A 572 -14.10 53.63 -8.10
CA GLY A 572 -14.72 54.14 -6.89
C GLY A 572 -14.94 53.08 -5.83
N PRO A 573 -16.02 53.14 -5.03
CA PRO A 573 -16.29 52.19 -3.95
C PRO A 573 -16.50 50.74 -4.41
N ALA A 574 -16.77 50.54 -5.72
CA ALA A 574 -16.94 49.21 -6.30
C ALA A 574 -15.61 48.56 -6.76
N THR A 575 -14.49 49.25 -6.58
CA THR A 575 -13.17 48.71 -6.97
C THR A 575 -12.88 47.41 -6.21
N ARG A 576 -12.40 46.41 -6.93
CA ARG A 576 -11.94 45.15 -6.39
C ARG A 576 -10.49 44.90 -6.79
N GLN A 577 -9.71 44.41 -5.84
CA GLN A 577 -8.40 43.85 -6.14
C GLN A 577 -8.58 42.40 -6.55
N ARG A 578 -8.11 42.04 -7.73
CA ARG A 578 -8.23 40.67 -8.26
C ARG A 578 -6.87 40.00 -8.40
N ILE A 579 -6.88 38.69 -8.22
CA ILE A 579 -5.77 37.84 -8.54
C ILE A 579 -6.28 36.66 -9.36
N ALA A 580 -5.52 36.30 -10.37
CA ALA A 580 -5.73 35.08 -11.13
C ALA A 580 -4.45 34.23 -11.11
N LEU A 581 -4.59 32.96 -10.84
CA LEU A 581 -3.52 31.98 -10.86
C LEU A 581 -3.87 30.88 -11.84
N THR A 582 -2.90 30.47 -12.64
CA THR A 582 -3.05 29.30 -13.51
C THR A 582 -1.85 28.38 -13.32
N THR A 583 -2.09 27.09 -13.33
CA THR A 583 -1.06 26.06 -13.40
C THR A 583 -1.47 25.03 -14.44
N ALA A 584 -0.52 24.21 -14.90
CA ALA A 584 -0.80 23.11 -15.81
C ALA A 584 -0.09 21.85 -15.34
N LEU A 585 -0.79 20.74 -15.40
CA LEU A 585 -0.26 19.41 -15.10
C LEU A 585 -0.73 18.45 -16.19
N GLY A 586 0.22 17.84 -16.92
CA GLY A 586 -0.09 16.81 -17.91
C GLY A 586 -1.07 17.24 -19.01
N GLY A 587 -1.02 18.52 -19.47
CA GLY A 587 -1.89 19.07 -20.51
C GLY A 587 -3.25 19.57 -20.01
N THR A 588 -3.57 19.39 -18.72
CA THR A 588 -4.75 19.96 -18.07
C THR A 588 -4.32 21.13 -17.21
N GLY A 589 -5.00 22.26 -17.33
CA GLY A 589 -4.73 23.45 -16.53
C GLY A 589 -5.77 23.65 -15.44
N PHE A 590 -5.34 24.35 -14.39
CA PHE A 590 -6.21 24.88 -13.36
C PHE A 590 -6.14 26.38 -13.35
N ARG A 591 -7.30 26.98 -13.16
CA ARG A 591 -7.46 28.39 -13.01
C ARG A 591 -8.11 28.70 -11.68
N PHE A 592 -7.51 29.63 -10.97
CA PHE A 592 -8.05 30.23 -9.77
C PHE A 592 -8.22 31.73 -9.96
N ASP A 593 -9.39 32.23 -9.59
CA ASP A 593 -9.69 33.66 -9.55
C ASP A 593 -10.15 34.03 -8.15
N ALA A 594 -9.57 35.07 -7.56
CA ALA A 594 -10.02 35.60 -6.29
C ALA A 594 -10.19 37.12 -6.38
N ALA A 595 -11.19 37.61 -5.67
CA ALA A 595 -11.48 39.06 -5.62
C ALA A 595 -11.79 39.48 -4.17
N ALA A 596 -11.24 40.62 -3.76
CA ALA A 596 -11.49 41.24 -2.48
C ALA A 596 -11.48 42.78 -2.59
N PRO A 597 -12.07 43.51 -1.63
CA PRO A 597 -11.86 44.94 -1.50
C PRO A 597 -10.37 45.31 -1.45
N PRO A 598 -9.97 46.48 -1.92
CA PRO A 598 -8.58 46.95 -1.83
C PRO A 598 -8.07 46.87 -0.38
N GLY A 599 -6.84 46.39 -0.19
CA GLY A 599 -6.23 46.20 1.12
C GLY A 599 -6.57 44.87 1.81
N ARG A 600 -7.60 44.13 1.37
CA ARG A 600 -7.97 42.82 1.96
C ARG A 600 -7.47 41.63 1.16
N LEU A 601 -6.93 41.82 -0.05
CA LEU A 601 -6.44 40.70 -0.88
C LEU A 601 -5.30 39.94 -0.23
N THR A 602 -4.40 40.62 0.47
CA THR A 602 -3.28 39.96 1.17
C THR A 602 -3.78 38.99 2.27
N ALA A 603 -4.80 39.40 3.02
CA ALA A 603 -5.43 38.52 4.01
C ALA A 603 -6.17 37.36 3.33
N LEU A 604 -6.90 37.61 2.25
CA LEU A 604 -7.57 36.58 1.47
C LEU A 604 -6.56 35.56 0.91
N LEU A 605 -5.44 36.02 0.38
CA LEU A 605 -4.37 35.15 -0.13
C LEU A 605 -3.79 34.29 1.00
N ARG A 606 -3.39 34.92 2.11
CA ARG A 606 -2.75 34.22 3.23
C ARG A 606 -3.70 33.21 3.91
N ASP A 607 -4.93 33.62 4.16
CA ASP A 607 -5.84 32.89 5.05
C ASP A 607 -6.77 31.91 4.31
N VAL A 608 -6.91 32.08 2.99
CA VAL A 608 -7.83 31.28 2.17
C VAL A 608 -7.16 30.72 0.92
N VAL A 609 -6.63 31.57 0.03
CA VAL A 609 -6.17 31.12 -1.30
C VAL A 609 -4.92 30.23 -1.20
N VAL A 610 -3.89 30.65 -0.46
CA VAL A 610 -2.67 29.84 -0.31
C VAL A 610 -2.95 28.52 0.40
N PRO A 611 -3.67 28.47 1.53
CA PRO A 611 -4.07 27.20 2.13
C PRO A 611 -4.90 26.33 1.19
N LEU A 612 -5.85 26.92 0.44
CA LEU A 612 -6.67 26.19 -0.52
C LEU A 612 -5.83 25.60 -1.66
N LEU A 613 -4.90 26.36 -2.23
CA LEU A 613 -4.03 25.87 -3.31
C LEU A 613 -2.99 24.85 -2.82
N THR A 614 -2.54 24.93 -1.59
CA THR A 614 -1.66 23.91 -0.98
C THR A 614 -2.39 22.60 -0.68
N THR A 615 -3.71 22.67 -0.47
CA THR A 615 -4.55 21.48 -0.23
C THR A 615 -5.20 20.94 -1.50
N LEU A 616 -4.97 21.60 -2.64
CA LEU A 616 -5.55 21.21 -3.92
C LEU A 616 -4.98 19.87 -4.35
N GLU A 617 -5.81 18.84 -4.32
CA GLU A 617 -5.54 17.56 -4.96
C GLU A 617 -6.18 17.55 -6.35
N LEU A 618 -5.31 17.54 -7.36
CA LEU A 618 -5.71 17.33 -8.73
C LEU A 618 -5.86 15.82 -8.94
N GLY A 619 -7.05 15.30 -8.70
CA GLY A 619 -7.40 13.94 -9.10
C GLY A 619 -7.13 13.72 -10.59
N ALA A 620 -6.86 12.48 -11.00
CA ALA A 620 -6.55 12.13 -12.38
C ALA A 620 -7.66 12.61 -13.34
N PHE A 621 -7.40 13.69 -14.07
CA PHE A 621 -8.32 14.17 -15.10
C PHE A 621 -8.25 13.26 -16.32
N GLN A 622 -9.31 12.50 -16.56
CA GLN A 622 -9.56 11.99 -17.91
C GLN A 622 -10.18 13.14 -18.73
N ALA A 623 -9.48 13.55 -19.78
CA ALA A 623 -10.14 14.32 -20.83
C ALA A 623 -11.22 13.41 -21.44
N VAL A 624 -12.48 13.71 -21.15
CA VAL A 624 -13.59 13.16 -21.93
C VAL A 624 -13.46 13.81 -23.31
N GLY A 625 -12.90 13.07 -24.25
CA GLY A 625 -12.89 13.46 -25.65
C GLY A 625 -14.34 13.62 -26.13
N ARG A 626 -14.64 14.76 -26.77
CA ARG A 626 -15.77 14.89 -27.66
C ARG A 626 -15.52 14.09 -28.93
#